data_37a22c7cd1f1ddb1cc0a7a4836331ddc
#
_entry.id   37a22c7cd1f1ddb1cc0a7a4836331ddc
#
_cell.length_a   1.000
_cell.length_b   1.000
_cell.length_c   1.000
_cell.angle_alpha   90.00
_cell.angle_beta   90.00
_cell.angle_gamma   90.00
#
_symmetry.space_group_name_H-M   'P 1'
#
loop_
_entity.id
_entity.type
_entity.pdbx_description
1 polymer ?
#
loop_
_entity_poly.entity_id
_entity_poly.type
_entity_poly.pdbx_seq_one_letter_code
_entity_poly.pdbx_strand_id
1 'polypeptide(L)'
;MARQVAIYCNIDNIYWKLSNSFGANTEEIIIQIIDKIWDIYKDDKVRIFSAYADFERVPRMQTEIQIKRVTTKHVFGNRNRLGVVRNAGNIELSLDALETLIKFPDINCYAIISTDKDIVPLMNRMKYYGKSVHLFFLEAFIEPDSPLLNYADEAISLELLLGLDPKEIGSINIESLVLQGVSLVDNFYSRNAGKPRMYLGKEFFYTEAMNVLKITKQNAIDLLHVCLKNGCLSIALTEDKHEKVIVPKAVEQVMVEAVAKITSNGKSTCN
;
A
#
# COMPACT_ATOMS: atom_id res chain seq x y z
N MET A 1 -4.98 -29.39 20.93
CA MET A 1 -4.69 -29.88 19.56
C MET A 1 -4.02 -28.75 18.81
N ALA A 2 -2.99 -29.03 18.00
CA ALA A 2 -2.37 -28.04 17.13
C ALA A 2 -3.41 -27.46 16.15
N ARG A 3 -3.38 -26.14 15.93
CA ARG A 3 -4.28 -25.48 14.96
C ARG A 3 -3.95 -25.93 13.54
N GLN A 4 -4.95 -26.03 12.68
CA GLN A 4 -4.75 -26.17 11.25
C GLN A 4 -4.81 -24.77 10.65
N VAL A 5 -3.70 -24.31 10.10
CA VAL A 5 -3.51 -22.89 9.71
C VAL A 5 -3.38 -22.73 8.21
N ALA A 6 -4.07 -21.72 7.67
CA ALA A 6 -3.83 -21.19 6.33
C ALA A 6 -3.37 -19.73 6.42
N ILE A 7 -2.30 -19.39 5.72
CA ILE A 7 -1.63 -18.09 5.76
C ILE A 7 -1.67 -17.45 4.37
N TYR A 8 -2.12 -16.20 4.30
CA TYR A 8 -2.29 -15.43 3.06
C TYR A 8 -1.61 -14.07 3.20
N CYS A 9 -0.58 -13.82 2.40
CA CYS A 9 0.23 -12.62 2.47
C CYS A 9 0.10 -11.77 1.20
N ASN A 10 -0.44 -10.55 1.33
CA ASN A 10 -0.40 -9.57 0.26
C ASN A 10 0.95 -8.83 0.29
N ILE A 11 1.95 -9.40 -0.39
CA ILE A 11 3.32 -8.86 -0.44
C ILE A 11 3.32 -7.44 -1.03
N ASP A 12 2.60 -7.19 -2.12
CA ASP A 12 2.56 -5.85 -2.72
C ASP A 12 2.08 -4.78 -1.71
N ASN A 13 1.07 -5.11 -0.91
CA ASN A 13 0.56 -4.18 0.09
C ASN A 13 1.62 -3.81 1.14
N ILE A 14 2.37 -4.79 1.61
CA ILE A 14 3.41 -4.62 2.63
C ILE A 14 4.68 -4.01 2.03
N TYR A 15 5.15 -4.55 0.89
CA TYR A 15 6.38 -4.12 0.22
C TYR A 15 6.38 -2.63 -0.10
N TRP A 16 5.33 -2.14 -0.79
CA TRP A 16 5.30 -0.76 -1.23
C TRP A 16 5.16 0.25 -0.08
N LYS A 17 4.61 -0.17 1.05
CA LYS A 17 4.56 0.64 2.26
C LYS A 17 5.92 0.71 2.96
N LEU A 18 6.63 -0.40 3.02
CA LEU A 18 7.95 -0.46 3.64
C LEU A 18 9.05 0.13 2.75
N SER A 19 8.91 0.07 1.43
CA SER A 19 9.94 0.52 0.48
C SER A 19 10.30 2.00 0.64
N ASN A 20 9.35 2.83 1.08
CA ASN A 20 9.60 4.23 1.36
C ASN A 20 10.52 4.46 2.58
N SER A 21 10.51 3.53 3.55
CA SER A 21 11.31 3.64 4.77
C SER A 21 12.64 2.88 4.67
N PHE A 22 12.65 1.73 4.01
CA PHE A 22 13.79 0.81 3.97
C PHE A 22 14.51 0.77 2.61
N GLY A 23 13.92 1.34 1.55
CA GLY A 23 14.55 1.37 0.23
C GLY A 23 15.01 -0.01 -0.25
N ALA A 24 16.30 -0.16 -0.51
CA ALA A 24 16.90 -1.42 -0.98
C ALA A 24 16.83 -2.57 0.04
N ASN A 25 16.64 -2.29 1.33
CA ASN A 25 16.58 -3.31 2.39
C ASN A 25 15.17 -3.88 2.56
N THR A 26 14.18 -3.40 1.80
CA THR A 26 12.78 -3.84 1.93
C THR A 26 12.61 -5.33 1.68
N GLU A 27 13.34 -5.88 0.73
CA GLU A 27 13.30 -7.32 0.40
C GLU A 27 13.72 -8.16 1.61
N GLU A 28 14.80 -7.78 2.28
CA GLU A 28 15.28 -8.46 3.49
C GLU A 28 14.25 -8.39 4.63
N ILE A 29 13.62 -7.24 4.83
CA ILE A 29 12.56 -7.06 5.85
C ILE A 29 11.36 -7.98 5.57
N ILE A 30 10.94 -8.11 4.32
CA ILE A 30 9.85 -9.02 3.94
C ILE A 30 10.22 -10.48 4.26
N ILE A 31 11.45 -10.90 3.98
CA ILE A 31 11.91 -12.25 4.29
C ILE A 31 11.93 -12.47 5.81
N GLN A 32 12.39 -11.49 6.59
CA GLN A 32 12.33 -11.55 8.05
C GLN A 32 10.88 -11.66 8.57
N ILE A 33 9.92 -10.94 7.97
CA ILE A 33 8.50 -11.08 8.30
C ILE A 33 8.03 -12.53 8.09
N ILE A 34 8.37 -13.14 6.96
CA ILE A 34 8.00 -14.52 6.65
C ILE A 34 8.59 -15.48 7.68
N ASP A 35 9.87 -15.33 8.04
CA ASP A 35 10.53 -16.16 9.05
C ASP A 35 9.85 -16.02 10.42
N LYS A 36 9.53 -14.81 10.84
CA LYS A 36 8.81 -14.55 12.10
C LYS A 36 7.40 -15.15 12.12
N ILE A 37 6.71 -15.13 10.98
CA ILE A 37 5.39 -15.77 10.87
C ILE A 37 5.52 -17.29 11.00
N TRP A 38 6.52 -17.91 10.38
CA TRP A 38 6.82 -19.33 10.57
C TRP A 38 7.12 -19.66 12.06
N ASP A 39 7.86 -18.80 12.75
CA ASP A 39 8.16 -18.95 14.18
C ASP A 39 6.89 -18.92 15.05
N ILE A 40 5.93 -18.03 14.75
CA ILE A 40 4.66 -17.93 15.47
C ILE A 40 3.85 -19.25 15.35
N TYR A 41 3.84 -19.86 14.17
CA TYR A 41 3.07 -21.07 13.89
C TYR A 41 3.89 -22.36 13.93
N LYS A 42 5.09 -22.36 14.54
CA LYS A 42 6.00 -23.52 14.56
C LYS A 42 5.40 -24.77 15.22
N ASP A 43 4.50 -24.58 16.20
CA ASP A 43 3.83 -25.67 16.93
C ASP A 43 2.45 -26.01 16.32
N ASP A 44 2.04 -25.29 15.28
CA ASP A 44 0.80 -25.49 14.55
C ASP A 44 1.03 -26.22 13.22
N LYS A 45 -0.04 -26.72 12.62
CA LYS A 45 0.02 -27.36 11.32
C LYS A 45 -0.33 -26.37 10.21
N VAL A 46 0.68 -25.70 9.67
CA VAL A 46 0.49 -24.83 8.53
C VAL A 46 0.25 -25.67 7.27
N ARG A 47 -0.97 -25.61 6.73
CA ARG A 47 -1.41 -26.33 5.53
C ARG A 47 -1.17 -25.54 4.26
N ILE A 48 -1.31 -24.24 4.35
CA ILE A 48 -1.19 -23.30 3.24
C ILE A 48 -0.43 -22.10 3.73
N PHE A 49 0.58 -21.67 2.96
CA PHE A 49 1.17 -20.36 3.06
C PHE A 49 1.35 -19.82 1.66
N SER A 50 0.55 -18.84 1.27
CA SER A 50 0.55 -18.22 -0.06
C SER A 50 0.89 -16.74 0.01
N ALA A 51 1.72 -16.27 -0.91
CA ALA A 51 2.13 -14.89 -1.06
C ALA A 51 1.75 -14.35 -2.44
N TYR A 52 1.12 -13.17 -2.47
CA TYR A 52 0.54 -12.54 -3.65
C TYR A 52 1.28 -11.26 -3.97
N ALA A 53 1.83 -11.14 -5.16
CA ALA A 53 2.50 -9.94 -5.64
C ALA A 53 2.56 -9.88 -7.17
N ASP A 54 2.76 -8.67 -7.69
CA ASP A 54 3.25 -8.47 -9.04
C ASP A 54 4.78 -8.72 -9.06
N PHE A 55 5.17 -9.97 -9.23
CA PHE A 55 6.57 -10.40 -9.18
C PHE A 55 7.41 -9.88 -10.36
N GLU A 56 6.82 -9.28 -11.38
CA GLU A 56 7.58 -8.53 -12.39
C GLU A 56 8.17 -7.24 -11.80
N ARG A 57 7.51 -6.69 -10.78
CA ARG A 57 7.94 -5.46 -10.10
C ARG A 57 8.80 -5.73 -8.87
N VAL A 58 8.75 -6.93 -8.32
CA VAL A 58 9.57 -7.41 -7.20
C VAL A 58 10.27 -8.73 -7.56
N PRO A 59 11.06 -8.77 -8.66
CA PRO A 59 11.47 -10.02 -9.30
C PRO A 59 12.40 -10.88 -8.45
N ARG A 60 13.25 -10.30 -7.63
CA ARG A 60 14.23 -11.05 -6.81
C ARG A 60 13.58 -11.80 -5.66
N MET A 61 12.48 -11.28 -5.12
CA MET A 61 11.82 -11.84 -3.95
C MET A 61 11.13 -13.17 -4.21
N GLN A 62 10.68 -13.46 -5.43
CA GLN A 62 9.90 -14.65 -5.70
C GLN A 62 10.64 -15.93 -5.30
N THR A 63 11.88 -16.07 -5.73
CA THR A 63 12.72 -17.25 -5.42
C THR A 63 13.01 -17.35 -3.92
N GLU A 64 13.34 -16.24 -3.26
CA GLU A 64 13.64 -16.22 -1.84
C GLU A 64 12.42 -16.62 -1.00
N ILE A 65 11.22 -16.13 -1.36
CA ILE A 65 9.97 -16.51 -0.73
C ILE A 65 9.67 -18.00 -0.91
N GLN A 66 9.91 -18.55 -2.11
CA GLN A 66 9.74 -19.99 -2.39
C GLN A 66 10.69 -20.86 -1.58
N ILE A 67 11.94 -20.45 -1.40
CA ILE A 67 12.93 -21.14 -0.54
C ILE A 67 12.41 -21.24 0.90
N LYS A 68 11.63 -20.25 1.37
CA LYS A 68 10.97 -20.26 2.69
C LYS A 68 9.71 -21.14 2.72
N ARG A 69 9.47 -21.98 1.72
CA ARG A 69 8.29 -22.88 1.61
C ARG A 69 6.96 -22.12 1.55
N VAL A 70 6.95 -20.96 0.92
CA VAL A 70 5.76 -20.17 0.65
C VAL A 70 5.41 -20.28 -0.83
N THR A 71 4.15 -20.57 -1.14
CA THR A 71 3.66 -20.61 -2.52
C THR A 71 3.49 -19.19 -3.02
N THR A 72 4.20 -18.84 -4.10
CA THR A 72 4.07 -17.51 -4.71
C THR A 72 3.00 -17.52 -5.79
N LYS A 73 2.13 -16.53 -5.77
CA LYS A 73 1.08 -16.30 -6.78
C LYS A 73 1.28 -14.94 -7.43
N HIS A 74 1.56 -14.97 -8.73
CA HIS A 74 1.70 -13.74 -9.49
C HIS A 74 0.34 -13.08 -9.69
N VAL A 75 0.27 -11.79 -9.41
CA VAL A 75 -0.93 -10.98 -9.55
C VAL A 75 -0.69 -9.89 -10.58
N PHE A 76 -1.55 -9.84 -11.59
CA PHE A 76 -1.42 -8.83 -12.63
C PHE A 76 -1.70 -7.42 -12.10
N GLY A 77 -0.71 -6.54 -12.29
CA GLY A 77 -0.85 -5.10 -12.07
C GLY A 77 -1.64 -4.46 -13.21
N ASN A 78 -2.85 -3.99 -12.94
CA ASN A 78 -3.60 -3.22 -13.91
C ASN A 78 -3.12 -1.75 -13.89
N ARG A 79 -2.35 -1.36 -14.92
CA ARG A 79 -1.95 0.04 -15.10
C ARG A 79 -3.13 0.80 -15.72
N ASN A 80 -3.70 1.71 -14.94
CA ASN A 80 -4.56 2.70 -15.56
C ASN A 80 -3.71 3.67 -16.42
N ARG A 81 -4.35 4.44 -17.33
CA ARG A 81 -3.68 5.41 -18.23
C ARG A 81 -2.79 6.44 -17.51
N LEU A 82 -2.74 6.44 -16.21
CA LEU A 82 -2.12 7.43 -15.32
C LEU A 82 -0.99 6.83 -14.49
N GLY A 83 -0.57 5.60 -14.80
CA GLY A 83 0.52 4.94 -14.08
C GLY A 83 0.17 4.43 -12.66
N VAL A 84 -1.05 4.67 -12.18
CA VAL A 84 -1.50 4.10 -10.90
C VAL A 84 -1.76 2.62 -11.10
N VAL A 85 -0.96 1.81 -10.44
CA VAL A 85 -1.11 0.37 -10.47
C VAL A 85 -2.13 -0.03 -9.41
N ARG A 86 -3.28 -0.54 -9.87
CA ARG A 86 -4.17 -1.35 -9.03
C ARG A 86 -3.87 -2.79 -9.34
N ASN A 87 -3.46 -3.56 -8.36
CA ASN A 87 -3.32 -4.99 -8.54
C ASN A 87 -4.56 -5.72 -7.99
N ALA A 88 -4.78 -6.91 -8.49
CA ALA A 88 -5.87 -7.76 -8.03
C ALA A 88 -5.49 -8.57 -6.77
N GLY A 89 -4.42 -8.21 -6.05
CA GLY A 89 -3.86 -8.99 -4.94
C GLY A 89 -4.87 -9.34 -3.86
N ASN A 90 -5.68 -8.38 -3.42
CA ASN A 90 -6.72 -8.65 -2.44
C ASN A 90 -7.85 -9.53 -2.99
N ILE A 91 -8.14 -9.42 -4.29
CA ILE A 91 -9.18 -10.24 -4.96
C ILE A 91 -8.70 -11.69 -5.05
N GLU A 92 -7.52 -11.93 -5.61
CA GLU A 92 -6.93 -13.28 -5.74
C GLU A 92 -6.75 -13.95 -4.38
N LEU A 93 -6.20 -13.22 -3.40
CA LEU A 93 -6.07 -13.68 -2.03
C LEU A 93 -7.43 -14.09 -1.45
N SER A 94 -8.46 -13.26 -1.66
CA SER A 94 -9.80 -13.52 -1.13
C SER A 94 -10.47 -14.73 -1.79
N LEU A 95 -10.31 -14.91 -3.09
CA LEU A 95 -10.82 -16.07 -3.82
C LEU A 95 -10.18 -17.37 -3.33
N ASP A 96 -8.85 -17.39 -3.22
CA ASP A 96 -8.11 -18.56 -2.72
C ASP A 96 -8.48 -18.91 -1.27
N ALA A 97 -8.62 -17.89 -0.42
CA ALA A 97 -8.99 -18.10 0.97
C ALA A 97 -10.44 -18.64 1.12
N LEU A 98 -11.37 -18.14 0.29
CA LEU A 98 -12.73 -18.68 0.24
C LEU A 98 -12.77 -20.10 -0.34
N GLU A 99 -11.99 -20.39 -1.38
CA GLU A 99 -11.85 -21.75 -1.90
C GLU A 99 -11.31 -22.71 -0.84
N THR A 100 -10.30 -22.28 -0.10
CA THR A 100 -9.73 -23.04 1.02
C THR A 100 -10.77 -23.30 2.12
N LEU A 101 -11.56 -22.29 2.47
CA LEU A 101 -12.63 -22.41 3.46
C LEU A 101 -13.65 -23.50 3.11
N ILE A 102 -13.93 -23.66 1.82
CA ILE A 102 -14.88 -24.66 1.31
C ILE A 102 -14.23 -26.05 1.20
N LYS A 103 -13.01 -26.11 0.62
CA LYS A 103 -12.33 -27.39 0.33
C LYS A 103 -11.70 -28.04 1.55
N PHE A 104 -11.29 -27.27 2.54
CA PHE A 104 -10.57 -27.73 3.72
C PHE A 104 -11.24 -27.24 5.02
N PRO A 105 -12.41 -27.79 5.37
CA PRO A 105 -13.17 -27.34 6.52
C PRO A 105 -12.47 -27.60 7.87
N ASP A 106 -11.47 -28.46 7.90
CA ASP A 106 -10.61 -28.75 9.05
C ASP A 106 -9.61 -27.64 9.38
N ILE A 107 -9.33 -26.74 8.44
CA ILE A 107 -8.57 -25.51 8.72
C ILE A 107 -9.41 -24.60 9.59
N ASN A 108 -8.89 -24.28 10.79
CA ASN A 108 -9.62 -23.55 11.81
C ASN A 108 -9.03 -22.15 12.12
N CYS A 109 -7.83 -21.84 11.60
CA CYS A 109 -7.16 -20.55 11.77
C CYS A 109 -6.71 -20.00 10.42
N TYR A 110 -7.04 -18.73 10.16
CA TYR A 110 -6.69 -18.01 8.96
C TYR A 110 -5.84 -16.80 9.34
N ALA A 111 -4.57 -16.78 8.93
CA ALA A 111 -3.65 -15.68 9.11
C ALA A 111 -3.61 -14.83 7.84
N ILE A 112 -3.90 -13.55 7.97
CA ILE A 112 -3.91 -12.59 6.85
C ILE A 112 -2.85 -11.53 7.12
N ILE A 113 -1.96 -11.33 6.16
CA ILE A 113 -0.93 -10.31 6.20
C ILE A 113 -1.30 -9.21 5.21
N SER A 114 -1.89 -8.13 5.72
CA SER A 114 -2.32 -6.97 4.93
C SER A 114 -2.70 -5.80 5.83
N THR A 115 -2.54 -4.58 5.33
CA THR A 115 -3.05 -3.34 5.97
C THR A 115 -4.23 -2.74 5.19
N ASP A 116 -4.81 -3.49 4.26
CA ASP A 116 -5.83 -3.00 3.37
C ASP A 116 -7.24 -3.25 3.94
N LYS A 117 -8.06 -2.22 3.99
CA LYS A 117 -9.45 -2.32 4.48
C LYS A 117 -10.33 -3.21 3.58
N ASP A 118 -9.94 -3.39 2.32
CA ASP A 118 -10.67 -4.22 1.36
C ASP A 118 -10.70 -5.71 1.72
N ILE A 119 -9.86 -6.14 2.70
CA ILE A 119 -9.85 -7.51 3.20
C ILE A 119 -10.92 -7.78 4.28
N VAL A 120 -11.54 -6.75 4.85
CA VAL A 120 -12.57 -6.87 5.91
C VAL A 120 -13.73 -7.80 5.51
N PRO A 121 -14.30 -7.75 4.30
CA PRO A 121 -15.36 -8.66 3.89
C PRO A 121 -14.93 -10.14 3.97
N LEU A 122 -13.68 -10.46 3.62
CA LEU A 122 -13.14 -11.81 3.75
C LEU A 122 -13.04 -12.22 5.21
N MET A 123 -12.45 -11.39 6.07
CA MET A 123 -12.31 -11.66 7.50
C MET A 123 -13.67 -11.93 8.16
N ASN A 124 -14.68 -11.08 7.86
CA ASN A 124 -16.04 -11.27 8.34
C ASN A 124 -16.63 -12.61 7.88
N ARG A 125 -16.39 -12.99 6.63
CA ARG A 125 -16.85 -14.29 6.11
C ARG A 125 -16.21 -15.47 6.84
N MET A 126 -14.91 -15.40 7.13
CA MET A 126 -14.20 -16.43 7.91
C MET A 126 -14.80 -16.57 9.31
N LYS A 127 -15.05 -15.45 9.99
CA LYS A 127 -15.69 -15.45 11.31
C LYS A 127 -17.11 -16.01 11.27
N TYR A 128 -17.88 -15.69 10.23
CA TYR A 128 -19.22 -16.28 10.03
C TYR A 128 -19.17 -17.82 9.96
N TYR A 129 -18.10 -18.39 9.38
CA TYR A 129 -17.87 -19.84 9.35
C TYR A 129 -17.17 -20.38 10.60
N GLY A 130 -17.07 -19.60 11.66
CA GLY A 130 -16.49 -20.02 12.95
C GLY A 130 -14.98 -20.24 12.91
N LYS A 131 -14.28 -19.58 11.97
CA LYS A 131 -12.82 -19.65 11.88
C LYS A 131 -12.18 -18.56 12.72
N SER A 132 -11.01 -18.88 13.32
CA SER A 132 -10.16 -17.88 13.94
C SER A 132 -9.43 -17.07 12.87
N VAL A 133 -9.37 -15.74 13.04
CA VAL A 133 -8.74 -14.80 12.12
C VAL A 133 -7.62 -14.06 12.82
N HIS A 134 -6.39 -14.29 12.39
CA HIS A 134 -5.21 -13.54 12.83
C HIS A 134 -4.82 -12.54 11.76
N LEU A 135 -4.65 -11.29 12.14
CA LEU A 135 -4.24 -10.21 11.25
C LEU A 135 -2.81 -9.78 11.58
N PHE A 136 -1.95 -9.78 10.57
CA PHE A 136 -0.64 -9.16 10.63
C PHE A 136 -0.67 -7.89 9.80
N PHE A 137 -0.33 -6.76 10.40
CA PHE A 137 -0.48 -5.46 9.78
C PHE A 137 0.67 -4.51 10.10
N LEU A 138 0.84 -3.48 9.29
CA LEU A 138 1.76 -2.37 9.55
C LEU A 138 1.01 -1.29 10.34
N GLU A 139 1.36 -1.12 11.61
CA GLU A 139 0.71 -0.20 12.54
C GLU A 139 0.84 1.26 12.09
N ALA A 140 2.00 1.65 11.54
CA ALA A 140 2.25 2.99 11.01
C ALA A 140 1.26 3.41 9.89
N PHE A 141 0.56 2.45 9.26
CA PHE A 141 -0.34 2.68 8.12
C PHE A 141 -1.81 2.40 8.41
N ILE A 142 -2.17 2.15 9.66
CA ILE A 142 -3.55 1.90 10.10
C ILE A 142 -3.95 2.92 11.15
N GLU A 143 -5.15 3.47 11.03
CA GLU A 143 -5.74 4.31 12.08
C GLU A 143 -6.16 3.43 13.27
N PRO A 144 -6.02 3.91 14.53
CA PRO A 144 -6.32 3.11 15.73
C PRO A 144 -7.76 2.59 15.80
N ASP A 145 -8.70 3.31 15.20
CA ASP A 145 -10.12 2.96 15.09
C ASP A 145 -10.47 2.22 13.80
N SER A 146 -9.47 1.70 13.09
CA SER A 146 -9.68 1.00 11.84
C SER A 146 -10.58 -0.22 12.01
N PRO A 147 -11.64 -0.36 11.19
CA PRO A 147 -12.51 -1.53 11.22
C PRO A 147 -11.75 -2.84 10.98
N LEU A 148 -10.59 -2.78 10.34
CA LEU A 148 -9.72 -3.93 10.08
C LEU A 148 -9.35 -4.66 11.38
N LEU A 149 -9.04 -3.92 12.45
CA LEU A 149 -8.65 -4.48 13.76
C LEU A 149 -9.84 -5.18 14.46
N ASN A 150 -11.06 -4.67 14.27
CA ASN A 150 -12.24 -5.20 14.94
C ASN A 150 -12.68 -6.59 14.45
N TYR A 151 -12.22 -7.01 13.27
CA TYR A 151 -12.57 -8.32 12.69
C TYR A 151 -11.51 -9.40 12.92
N ALA A 152 -10.39 -9.07 13.56
CA ALA A 152 -9.37 -10.03 13.94
C ALA A 152 -9.63 -10.56 15.35
N ASP A 153 -9.38 -11.87 15.58
CA ASP A 153 -9.30 -12.44 16.92
C ASP A 153 -7.95 -12.11 17.56
N GLU A 154 -6.90 -12.08 16.74
CA GLU A 154 -5.57 -11.61 17.11
C GLU A 154 -5.08 -10.63 16.04
N ALA A 155 -4.65 -9.43 16.46
CA ALA A 155 -4.05 -8.42 15.61
C ALA A 155 -2.60 -8.17 16.04
N ILE A 156 -1.65 -8.40 15.14
CA ILE A 156 -0.21 -8.39 15.42
C ILE A 156 0.47 -7.35 14.54
N SER A 157 1.08 -6.35 15.16
CA SER A 157 1.91 -5.36 14.47
C SER A 157 3.18 -6.02 13.92
N LEU A 158 3.43 -5.87 12.63
CA LEU A 158 4.64 -6.36 11.98
C LEU A 158 5.88 -5.60 12.46
N GLU A 159 5.72 -4.32 12.75
CA GLU A 159 6.79 -3.50 13.31
C GLU A 159 7.24 -4.05 14.67
N LEU A 160 6.29 -4.27 15.58
CA LEU A 160 6.61 -4.83 16.90
C LEU A 160 7.21 -6.24 16.79
N LEU A 161 6.73 -7.05 15.84
CA LEU A 161 7.26 -8.38 15.59
C LEU A 161 8.73 -8.36 15.15
N LEU A 162 9.13 -7.31 14.43
CA LEU A 162 10.50 -7.08 13.96
C LEU A 162 11.36 -6.31 14.97
N GLY A 163 10.77 -5.81 16.07
CA GLY A 163 11.45 -4.94 17.03
C GLY A 163 11.70 -3.52 16.50
N LEU A 164 10.86 -3.06 15.57
CA LEU A 164 10.92 -1.72 14.99
C LEU A 164 9.92 -0.79 15.68
N ASP A 165 10.24 0.50 15.77
CA ASP A 165 9.29 1.50 16.25
C ASP A 165 8.37 1.91 15.09
N PRO A 166 7.03 1.74 15.20
CA PRO A 166 6.08 2.19 14.16
C PRO A 166 6.22 3.67 13.79
N LYS A 167 6.72 4.51 14.72
CA LYS A 167 6.93 5.95 14.47
C LYS A 167 8.12 6.22 13.55
N GLU A 168 9.10 5.33 13.51
CA GLU A 168 10.25 5.44 12.63
C GLU A 168 9.92 4.93 11.22
N ILE A 169 8.96 4.00 11.12
CA ILE A 169 8.45 3.50 9.86
C ILE A 169 7.53 4.55 9.26
N GLY A 170 7.89 5.02 8.08
CA GLY A 170 7.17 6.10 7.42
C GLY A 170 7.73 7.49 7.72
N SER A 171 8.81 7.61 8.50
CA SER A 171 9.61 8.83 8.54
C SER A 171 10.34 8.98 7.19
N ILE A 172 9.72 9.73 6.28
CA ILE A 172 10.23 9.95 4.93
C ILE A 172 10.78 11.36 4.86
N ASN A 173 11.81 11.56 4.03
CA ASN A 173 12.17 12.91 3.64
C ASN A 173 11.04 13.51 2.78
N ILE A 174 10.12 14.23 3.43
CA ILE A 174 8.95 14.85 2.79
C ILE A 174 9.36 15.79 1.64
N GLU A 175 10.51 16.46 1.75
CA GLU A 175 10.99 17.35 0.70
C GLU A 175 11.26 16.63 -0.61
N SER A 176 11.70 15.36 -0.55
CA SER A 176 11.91 14.53 -1.75
C SER A 176 10.61 14.17 -2.48
N LEU A 177 9.46 14.27 -1.81
CA LEU A 177 8.15 13.94 -2.36
C LEU A 177 7.39 15.16 -2.94
N VAL A 178 7.93 16.38 -2.81
CA VAL A 178 7.24 17.63 -3.22
C VAL A 178 6.81 17.57 -4.69
N LEU A 179 7.71 17.15 -5.60
CA LEU A 179 7.39 17.05 -7.03
C LEU A 179 6.28 16.02 -7.30
N GLN A 180 6.29 14.92 -6.57
CA GLN A 180 5.24 13.88 -6.67
C GLN A 180 3.91 14.40 -6.13
N GLY A 181 3.91 15.16 -5.03
CA GLY A 181 2.73 15.82 -4.50
C GLY A 181 2.11 16.83 -5.47
N VAL A 182 2.93 17.63 -6.14
CA VAL A 182 2.47 18.56 -7.20
C VAL A 182 1.88 17.78 -8.38
N SER A 183 2.58 16.74 -8.86
CA SER A 183 2.12 15.90 -9.97
C SER A 183 0.81 15.19 -9.66
N LEU A 184 0.56 14.84 -8.40
CA LEU A 184 -0.69 14.24 -7.95
C LEU A 184 -1.88 15.20 -8.13
N VAL A 185 -1.68 16.48 -7.77
CA VAL A 185 -2.71 17.54 -7.93
C VAL A 185 -2.96 17.81 -9.41
N ASP A 186 -1.91 17.97 -10.21
CA ASP A 186 -2.00 18.21 -11.66
C ASP A 186 -2.72 17.05 -12.36
N ASN A 187 -2.34 15.83 -12.07
CA ASN A 187 -3.00 14.62 -12.56
C ASN A 187 -4.48 14.55 -12.20
N PHE A 188 -4.85 14.97 -10.99
CA PHE A 188 -6.26 14.99 -10.57
C PHE A 188 -7.08 15.92 -11.46
N TYR A 189 -6.60 17.15 -11.68
CA TYR A 189 -7.33 18.12 -12.51
C TYR A 189 -7.32 17.76 -13.99
N SER A 190 -6.22 17.22 -14.50
CA SER A 190 -6.14 16.72 -15.89
C SER A 190 -7.15 15.60 -16.16
N ARG A 191 -7.33 14.68 -15.22
CA ARG A 191 -8.32 13.58 -15.30
C ARG A 191 -9.75 14.06 -15.26
N ASN A 192 -10.00 15.15 -14.58
CA ASN A 192 -11.34 15.69 -14.35
C ASN A 192 -11.61 16.95 -15.17
N ALA A 193 -10.77 17.23 -16.16
CA ALA A 193 -10.99 18.32 -17.11
C ALA A 193 -12.38 18.20 -17.76
N GLY A 194 -13.16 19.28 -17.69
CA GLY A 194 -14.54 19.33 -18.20
C GLY A 194 -15.63 18.84 -17.21
N LYS A 195 -15.29 18.46 -15.98
CA LYS A 195 -16.26 18.15 -14.92
C LYS A 195 -16.39 19.33 -13.95
N PRO A 196 -17.43 20.18 -14.07
CA PRO A 196 -17.47 21.50 -13.45
C PRO A 196 -17.58 21.55 -11.91
N ARG A 197 -17.79 20.42 -11.25
CA ARG A 197 -17.95 20.35 -9.77
C ARG A 197 -16.92 19.47 -9.07
N MET A 198 -15.88 19.02 -9.78
CA MET A 198 -14.84 18.22 -9.14
C MET A 198 -13.68 19.09 -8.67
N TYR A 199 -13.43 19.08 -7.37
CA TYR A 199 -12.29 19.75 -6.76
C TYR A 199 -11.56 18.81 -5.80
N LEU A 200 -10.25 19.00 -5.66
CA LEU A 200 -9.39 18.26 -4.75
C LEU A 200 -9.36 18.97 -3.40
N GLY A 201 -10.20 18.56 -2.46
CA GLY A 201 -10.13 19.02 -1.06
C GLY A 201 -8.93 18.43 -0.34
N LYS A 202 -8.54 18.99 0.82
CA LYS A 202 -7.39 18.53 1.62
C LYS A 202 -7.48 17.05 1.99
N GLU A 203 -8.63 16.58 2.50
CA GLU A 203 -8.82 15.18 2.89
C GLU A 203 -8.70 14.23 1.69
N PHE A 204 -9.19 14.64 0.53
CA PHE A 204 -9.03 13.84 -0.68
C PHE A 204 -7.58 13.83 -1.16
N PHE A 205 -6.85 14.94 -1.04
CA PHE A 205 -5.40 14.98 -1.30
C PHE A 205 -4.66 13.98 -0.40
N TYR A 206 -4.96 13.97 0.92
CA TYR A 206 -4.33 13.02 1.83
C TYR A 206 -4.61 11.57 1.42
N THR A 207 -5.85 11.25 1.07
CA THR A 207 -6.25 9.92 0.62
C THR A 207 -5.52 9.52 -0.66
N GLU A 208 -5.43 10.41 -1.65
CA GLU A 208 -4.69 10.16 -2.89
C GLU A 208 -3.18 10.02 -2.64
N ALA A 209 -2.59 10.87 -1.80
CA ALA A 209 -1.18 10.76 -1.44
C ALA A 209 -0.86 9.43 -0.73
N MET A 210 -1.68 9.02 0.23
CA MET A 210 -1.53 7.72 0.89
C MET A 210 -1.61 6.56 -0.12
N ASN A 211 -2.54 6.62 -1.07
CA ASN A 211 -2.77 5.56 -2.04
C ASN A 211 -1.69 5.49 -3.12
N VAL A 212 -1.26 6.65 -3.63
CA VAL A 212 -0.32 6.75 -4.76
C VAL A 212 1.12 6.66 -4.29
N LEU A 213 1.47 7.41 -3.25
CA LEU A 213 2.83 7.52 -2.73
C LEU A 213 3.14 6.48 -1.65
N LYS A 214 2.12 5.72 -1.20
CA LYS A 214 2.26 4.69 -0.14
C LYS A 214 2.83 5.24 1.16
N ILE A 215 2.45 6.46 1.54
CA ILE A 215 2.88 7.16 2.74
C ILE A 215 1.79 7.12 3.83
N THR A 216 2.16 7.43 5.06
CA THR A 216 1.19 7.56 6.17
C THR A 216 0.32 8.81 6.00
N LYS A 217 -0.81 8.87 6.72
CA LYS A 217 -1.67 10.08 6.73
C LYS A 217 -0.90 11.29 7.24
N GLN A 218 -0.07 11.12 8.28
CA GLN A 218 0.75 12.20 8.82
C GLN A 218 1.73 12.73 7.74
N ASN A 219 2.42 11.84 7.04
CA ASN A 219 3.31 12.24 5.95
C ASN A 219 2.56 12.94 4.80
N ALA A 220 1.32 12.55 4.51
CA ALA A 220 0.50 13.23 3.51
C ALA A 220 0.09 14.66 3.95
N ILE A 221 -0.19 14.84 5.24
CA ILE A 221 -0.45 16.16 5.85
C ILE A 221 0.82 17.03 5.77
N ASP A 222 1.96 16.47 6.18
CA ASP A 222 3.25 17.17 6.16
C ASP A 222 3.66 17.51 4.72
N LEU A 223 3.42 16.61 3.76
CA LEU A 223 3.66 16.87 2.34
C LEU A 223 2.86 18.06 1.82
N LEU A 224 1.56 18.11 2.11
CA LEU A 224 0.74 19.26 1.72
C LEU A 224 1.26 20.54 2.36
N HIS A 225 1.64 20.48 3.65
CA HIS A 225 2.16 21.65 4.37
C HIS A 225 3.46 22.18 3.74
N VAL A 226 4.41 21.28 3.44
CA VAL A 226 5.66 21.63 2.76
C VAL A 226 5.40 22.20 1.36
N CYS A 227 4.51 21.58 0.59
CA CYS A 227 4.13 22.08 -0.73
C CYS A 227 3.50 23.49 -0.67
N LEU A 228 2.65 23.76 0.30
CA LEU A 228 2.03 25.08 0.52
C LEU A 228 3.07 26.12 0.97
N LYS A 229 3.94 25.75 1.92
CA LYS A 229 5.01 26.61 2.44
C LYS A 229 6.00 27.03 1.33
N ASN A 230 6.32 26.09 0.45
CA ASN A 230 7.24 26.32 -0.67
C ASN A 230 6.55 26.98 -1.90
N GLY A 231 5.25 27.26 -1.82
CA GLY A 231 4.49 27.86 -2.92
C GLY A 231 4.27 26.92 -4.12
N CYS A 232 4.61 25.63 -3.99
CA CYS A 232 4.41 24.63 -5.04
C CYS A 232 2.93 24.27 -5.23
N LEU A 233 2.14 24.37 -4.16
CA LEU A 233 0.69 24.24 -4.16
C LEU A 233 0.07 25.45 -3.47
N SER A 234 -1.21 25.69 -3.71
CA SER A 234 -1.98 26.73 -3.03
C SER A 234 -3.40 26.25 -2.72
N ILE A 235 -4.05 26.91 -1.78
CA ILE A 235 -5.45 26.71 -1.48
C ILE A 235 -6.25 27.81 -2.18
N ALA A 236 -7.19 27.41 -3.00
CA ALA A 236 -8.17 28.31 -3.62
C ALA A 236 -9.59 27.95 -3.12
N LEU A 237 -10.53 28.87 -3.27
CA LEU A 237 -11.93 28.61 -2.99
C LEU A 237 -12.68 28.24 -4.27
N THR A 238 -13.62 27.31 -4.16
CA THR A 238 -14.63 27.04 -5.19
C THR A 238 -15.69 28.12 -5.19
N GLU A 239 -16.58 28.15 -6.20
CA GLU A 239 -17.75 29.03 -6.23
C GLU A 239 -18.65 28.83 -4.99
N ASP A 240 -18.76 27.59 -4.52
CA ASP A 240 -19.50 27.22 -3.30
C ASP A 240 -18.71 27.43 -2.00
N LYS A 241 -17.59 28.17 -2.04
CA LYS A 241 -16.68 28.49 -0.92
C LYS A 241 -16.02 27.29 -0.23
N HIS A 242 -15.89 26.15 -0.90
CA HIS A 242 -15.09 25.03 -0.42
C HIS A 242 -13.61 25.22 -0.75
N GLU A 243 -12.73 24.82 0.16
CA GLU A 243 -11.28 24.84 -0.06
C GLU A 243 -10.86 23.74 -1.06
N LYS A 244 -10.05 24.12 -2.04
CA LYS A 244 -9.44 23.21 -3.02
C LYS A 244 -7.94 23.42 -3.11
N VAL A 245 -7.19 22.32 -3.24
CA VAL A 245 -5.74 22.33 -3.48
C VAL A 245 -5.50 22.46 -4.98
N ILE A 246 -4.68 23.40 -5.39
CA ILE A 246 -4.34 23.67 -6.81
C ILE A 246 -2.83 23.85 -6.99
N VAL A 247 -2.35 23.64 -8.22
CA VAL A 247 -1.01 24.04 -8.66
C VAL A 247 -1.08 25.50 -9.10
N PRO A 248 -0.25 26.42 -8.56
CA PRO A 248 -0.20 27.81 -9.02
C PRO A 248 0.31 27.89 -10.46
N LYS A 249 -0.25 28.80 -11.26
CA LYS A 249 0.15 28.98 -12.68
C LYS A 249 1.64 29.21 -12.90
N ALA A 250 2.30 29.87 -11.96
CA ALA A 250 3.76 30.09 -12.01
C ALA A 250 4.56 28.77 -11.90
N VAL A 251 4.04 27.80 -11.17
CA VAL A 251 4.68 26.47 -11.01
C VAL A 251 4.41 25.59 -12.23
N GLU A 252 3.21 25.67 -12.83
CA GLU A 252 2.90 24.98 -14.08
C GLU A 252 3.88 25.34 -15.21
N GLN A 253 4.24 26.60 -15.35
CA GLN A 253 5.20 27.04 -16.36
C GLN A 253 6.59 26.45 -16.13
N VAL A 254 7.09 26.44 -14.89
CA VAL A 254 8.40 25.87 -14.55
C VAL A 254 8.42 24.35 -14.77
N MET A 255 7.33 23.65 -14.48
CA MET A 255 7.23 22.20 -14.74
C MET A 255 7.26 21.87 -16.22
N VAL A 256 6.56 22.63 -17.05
CA VAL A 256 6.57 22.46 -18.52
C VAL A 256 7.98 22.67 -19.08
N GLU A 257 8.70 23.68 -18.61
CA GLU A 257 10.08 23.93 -19.02
C GLU A 257 11.05 22.82 -18.55
N ALA A 258 10.88 22.29 -17.34
CA ALA A 258 11.70 21.20 -16.83
C ALA A 258 11.48 19.89 -17.61
N VAL A 259 10.25 19.56 -17.94
CA VAL A 259 9.90 18.40 -18.77
C VAL A 259 10.44 18.56 -20.19
N ALA A 260 10.35 19.74 -20.78
CA ALA A 260 10.90 20.03 -22.10
C ALA A 260 12.43 19.86 -22.14
N LYS A 261 13.15 20.27 -21.09
CA LYS A 261 14.60 20.08 -20.97
C LYS A 261 15.01 18.61 -20.86
N ILE A 262 14.26 17.79 -20.13
CA ILE A 262 14.52 16.35 -19.99
C ILE A 262 14.30 15.64 -21.33
N THR A 263 13.25 16.00 -22.08
CA THR A 263 12.94 15.41 -23.38
C THR A 263 13.91 15.85 -24.48
N SER A 264 14.50 17.05 -24.39
CA SER A 264 15.51 17.54 -25.32
C SER A 264 16.90 16.91 -25.10
N ASN A 265 17.28 16.66 -23.85
CA ASN A 265 18.55 16.00 -23.52
C ASN A 265 18.55 14.49 -23.81
N GLY A 266 17.38 13.83 -23.86
CA GLY A 266 17.26 12.42 -24.24
C GLY A 266 17.40 12.13 -25.74
N LYS A 267 17.40 13.16 -26.61
CA LYS A 267 17.58 13.01 -28.07
C LYS A 267 19.03 13.20 -28.55
N SER A 268 19.95 13.54 -27.65
CA SER A 268 21.35 13.88 -28.01
C SER A 268 22.36 12.74 -27.83
N THR A 269 21.95 11.52 -27.53
CA THR A 269 22.87 10.37 -27.30
C THR A 269 22.58 9.17 -28.20
N CYS A 270 22.03 9.38 -29.39
CA CYS A 270 21.98 8.38 -30.46
C CYS A 270 22.51 9.02 -31.76
N ASN A 271 23.82 9.11 -31.88
CA ASN A 271 24.56 9.16 -33.16
C ASN A 271 25.83 8.35 -32.99
#